data_9330e8846a7e227e8e826821cf35e898
#
_entry.id   9330e8846a7e227e8e826821cf35e898
#
_cell.length_a   1.000
_cell.length_b   1.000
_cell.length_c   1.000
_cell.angle_alpha   90.00
_cell.angle_beta   90.00
_cell.angle_gamma   90.00
#
_symmetry.space_group_name_H-M   'P 1'
#
loop_
_entity.id
_entity.type
_entity.pdbx_description
1 polymer ?
#
loop_
_entity_poly.entity_id
_entity_poly.type
_entity_poly.pdbx_seq_one_letter_code
_entity_poly.pdbx_strand_id
1 'polypeptide(L)'
;MAKPISPSPEHRDPEEELEAIEPSPRRSDGGESELDEYIHLGESESQEEDLFEEPEEAETEEDDSAPIPRIERDLKLEEEIEQEKYKPIEALIADLQEEIGQSLDPVRMYLRDIGRHPLLTAEEEMELAEKIRLGVEAEKKLQELFGNRSEDELTDEELDQKDELEMLVHQGRVAHSRLAQSNLRLVVSVAKRYIGRGLNFLDLIQEGNLGLLRAVDKFDHTLGFKFSTYATWWIRQAISRAIADQARTIRIPVHMVETINRQVRVQRRLQQELGREPTYEEIAIEMDFLSPEDVKRYKEAVAKGKRLDPDLQRQVERAAAKVRRIQRLSQEPLSLETPVGSEENSYLGDFIEDDSLPGPADSASRRLLKEQMEEILDNLSERERKVLIMRFGLEDGVTRTLEDVGKEFNVTRERVRQIEAKALRKLRHPLRSRKLRDYLA
;
A
#
# COMPACT_ATOMS: atom_id res chain seq x y z
N MET A 1 -32.61 -63.99 -22.85
CA MET A 1 -31.56 -63.97 -23.90
C MET A 1 -30.41 -63.16 -23.36
N ALA A 2 -29.41 -63.87 -22.85
CA ALA A 2 -28.20 -63.32 -22.25
C ALA A 2 -27.09 -63.25 -23.30
N LYS A 3 -26.32 -62.18 -23.32
CA LYS A 3 -25.04 -62.11 -24.02
C LYS A 3 -23.88 -62.09 -23.04
N PRO A 4 -22.78 -62.77 -23.33
CA PRO A 4 -21.75 -63.14 -22.39
C PRO A 4 -20.68 -62.04 -22.19
N ILE A 5 -20.10 -62.11 -21.02
CA ILE A 5 -18.97 -61.36 -20.50
C ILE A 5 -17.67 -61.85 -21.15
N SER A 6 -16.78 -60.97 -21.61
CA SER A 6 -15.43 -61.29 -22.07
C SER A 6 -14.41 -61.04 -20.95
N PRO A 7 -13.32 -61.82 -20.83
CA PRO A 7 -12.41 -61.77 -19.71
C PRO A 7 -11.24 -60.75 -19.88
N SER A 8 -10.68 -60.34 -18.77
CA SER A 8 -9.47 -59.52 -18.61
C SER A 8 -8.20 -60.22 -19.10
N PRO A 9 -7.18 -59.54 -19.59
CA PRO A 9 -5.86 -60.12 -19.79
C PRO A 9 -4.92 -59.86 -18.60
N GLU A 10 -4.18 -60.92 -18.33
CA GLU A 10 -3.18 -61.18 -17.34
C GLU A 10 -1.91 -60.34 -17.48
N HIS A 11 -1.18 -60.27 -16.35
CA HIS A 11 0.20 -59.85 -16.16
C HIS A 11 1.18 -60.21 -17.28
N ARG A 12 2.06 -59.23 -17.62
CA ARG A 12 3.38 -59.49 -18.21
C ARG A 12 4.40 -58.59 -17.55
N ASP A 13 5.47 -59.23 -17.04
CA ASP A 13 6.66 -58.66 -16.50
C ASP A 13 7.50 -57.95 -17.58
N PRO A 14 8.26 -56.85 -17.21
CA PRO A 14 9.20 -56.20 -18.12
C PRO A 14 10.64 -56.63 -17.80
N GLU A 15 11.16 -57.62 -18.47
CA GLU A 15 12.60 -57.82 -18.64
C GLU A 15 12.85 -58.23 -20.11
N GLU A 16 13.94 -57.66 -20.67
CA GLU A 16 14.52 -57.83 -22.00
C GLU A 16 14.06 -56.85 -23.10
N GLU A 17 14.95 -55.83 -23.27
CA GLU A 17 15.62 -55.57 -24.55
C GLU A 17 16.60 -54.41 -24.41
N LEU A 18 17.87 -54.77 -24.12
CA LEU A 18 19.04 -53.94 -24.34
C LEU A 18 19.53 -54.23 -25.76
N GLU A 19 19.25 -53.34 -26.72
CA GLU A 19 20.02 -53.30 -27.96
C GLU A 19 20.79 -51.97 -28.10
N ALA A 20 22.07 -52.19 -28.40
CA ALA A 20 23.13 -51.20 -28.55
C ALA A 20 22.87 -50.23 -29.71
N ILE A 21 23.10 -48.96 -29.49
CA ILE A 21 23.30 -47.97 -30.55
C ILE A 21 24.69 -47.35 -30.39
N GLU A 22 25.51 -47.56 -31.40
CA GLU A 22 26.86 -47.05 -31.58
C GLU A 22 26.92 -45.50 -31.71
N PRO A 23 28.05 -44.85 -31.33
CA PRO A 23 28.18 -43.40 -31.38
C PRO A 23 28.64 -42.91 -32.74
N SER A 24 27.98 -41.95 -33.34
CA SER A 24 28.41 -41.16 -34.49
C SER A 24 28.97 -39.77 -34.09
N PRO A 25 29.79 -39.11 -34.91
CA PRO A 25 30.92 -38.31 -34.46
C PRO A 25 30.60 -36.84 -34.18
N ARG A 26 31.46 -36.28 -33.34
CA ARG A 26 31.58 -34.86 -32.96
C ARG A 26 31.48 -33.87 -34.13
N ARG A 27 30.56 -32.91 -34.05
CA ARG A 27 30.72 -31.59 -34.62
C ARG A 27 30.74 -30.56 -33.46
N SER A 28 31.85 -29.87 -33.39
CA SER A 28 32.04 -28.68 -32.61
C SER A 28 31.22 -27.54 -33.21
N ASP A 29 30.34 -26.91 -32.43
CA ASP A 29 30.15 -25.45 -32.47
C ASP A 29 29.29 -25.03 -31.29
N GLY A 30 29.78 -24.06 -30.53
CA GLY A 30 29.22 -22.96 -29.77
C GLY A 30 27.77 -23.11 -29.32
N GLY A 31 27.52 -23.75 -28.17
CA GLY A 31 26.28 -23.63 -27.43
C GLY A 31 26.56 -22.76 -26.19
N GLU A 32 26.34 -21.46 -26.31
CA GLU A 32 26.11 -20.61 -25.16
C GLU A 32 24.87 -21.15 -24.43
N SER A 33 25.04 -21.40 -23.16
CA SER A 33 24.08 -22.15 -22.36
C SER A 33 22.82 -21.31 -22.09
N GLU A 34 21.66 -21.95 -22.15
CA GLU A 34 20.36 -21.39 -21.73
C GLU A 34 20.33 -20.79 -20.32
N LEU A 35 21.40 -20.92 -19.55
CA LEU A 35 21.62 -20.31 -18.25
C LEU A 35 21.97 -18.81 -18.31
N ASP A 36 22.55 -18.35 -19.42
CA ASP A 36 22.87 -16.91 -19.59
C ASP A 36 21.62 -16.10 -19.96
N GLU A 37 20.58 -16.73 -20.53
CA GLU A 37 19.30 -16.09 -20.83
C GLU A 37 18.44 -15.86 -19.57
N TYR A 38 18.62 -16.69 -18.53
CA TYR A 38 17.95 -16.51 -17.23
C TYR A 38 18.64 -15.44 -16.35
N ILE A 39 19.95 -15.22 -16.52
CA ILE A 39 20.70 -14.19 -15.79
C ILE A 39 20.39 -12.80 -16.34
N HIS A 40 20.14 -12.66 -17.65
CA HIS A 40 19.75 -11.37 -18.26
C HIS A 40 18.29 -10.96 -17.96
N LEU A 41 17.41 -11.88 -17.57
CA LEU A 41 16.05 -11.56 -17.12
C LEU A 41 16.00 -10.98 -15.70
N GLY A 42 17.02 -11.28 -14.86
CA GLY A 42 17.16 -10.71 -13.51
C GLY A 42 17.74 -9.29 -13.49
N GLU A 43 18.55 -8.92 -14.49
CA GLU A 43 19.13 -7.58 -14.58
C GLU A 43 18.18 -6.53 -15.24
N SER A 44 17.13 -6.98 -15.93
CA SER A 44 16.13 -6.07 -16.48
C SER A 44 15.08 -5.60 -15.46
N GLU A 45 14.88 -6.34 -14.35
CA GLU A 45 13.98 -5.91 -13.28
C GLU A 45 14.55 -4.77 -12.43
N SER A 46 15.89 -4.66 -12.32
CA SER A 46 16.54 -3.57 -11.59
C SER A 46 16.61 -2.24 -12.35
N GLN A 47 16.33 -2.22 -13.65
CA GLN A 47 16.22 -0.98 -14.43
C GLN A 47 14.78 -0.48 -14.62
N GLU A 48 13.78 -1.26 -14.22
CA GLU A 48 12.38 -0.85 -14.22
C GLU A 48 11.95 -0.11 -12.93
N GLU A 49 12.77 -0.13 -11.88
CA GLU A 49 12.51 0.61 -10.63
C GLU A 49 12.67 2.13 -10.80
N ASP A 50 13.49 2.60 -11.74
CA ASP A 50 13.72 4.03 -12.01
C ASP A 50 12.65 4.72 -12.86
N LEU A 51 11.59 4.03 -13.30
CA LEU A 51 10.51 4.61 -14.11
C LEU A 51 9.32 5.16 -13.31
N PHE A 52 9.32 4.96 -12.01
CA PHE A 52 8.62 5.78 -11.04
C PHE A 52 9.68 6.54 -10.25
N GLU A 53 10.15 7.67 -10.76
CA GLU A 53 10.54 8.74 -9.88
C GLU A 53 9.36 8.91 -8.93
N GLU A 54 9.51 8.41 -7.71
CA GLU A 54 8.70 8.86 -6.60
C GLU A 54 8.88 10.38 -6.66
N PRO A 55 7.81 11.17 -6.94
CA PRO A 55 7.91 12.57 -6.58
C PRO A 55 8.27 12.47 -5.11
N GLU A 56 9.44 13.04 -4.73
CA GLU A 56 9.84 13.23 -3.35
C GLU A 56 8.56 13.43 -2.57
N GLU A 57 8.37 12.66 -1.49
CA GLU A 57 7.28 12.87 -0.57
C GLU A 57 7.36 14.35 -0.16
N ALA A 58 6.86 15.21 -1.02
CA ALA A 58 6.30 16.44 -0.56
C ALA A 58 5.20 15.93 0.36
N GLU A 59 5.54 15.84 1.66
CA GLU A 59 4.56 16.02 2.70
C GLU A 59 3.76 17.21 2.18
N THR A 60 2.66 16.92 1.51
CA THR A 60 1.70 17.95 1.17
C THR A 60 1.20 18.36 2.53
N GLU A 61 1.94 19.31 3.14
CA GLU A 61 1.39 20.22 4.11
C GLU A 61 0.01 20.50 3.55
N GLU A 62 -1.02 20.22 4.34
CA GLU A 62 -2.40 20.39 3.92
C GLU A 62 -2.45 21.80 3.34
N ASP A 63 -2.48 21.89 2.01
CA ASP A 63 -2.53 23.17 1.32
C ASP A 63 -3.90 23.76 1.61
N ASP A 64 -3.99 24.40 2.77
CA ASP A 64 -5.16 25.09 3.29
C ASP A 64 -5.58 26.23 2.35
N SER A 65 -4.72 26.55 1.36
CA SER A 65 -4.91 27.59 0.35
C SER A 65 -5.46 27.05 -0.98
N ALA A 66 -5.74 25.75 -1.09
CA ALA A 66 -6.31 25.20 -2.32
C ALA A 66 -7.57 25.97 -2.71
N PRO A 67 -7.64 26.58 -3.89
CA PRO A 67 -8.79 27.35 -4.32
C PRO A 67 -10.02 26.45 -4.27
N ILE A 68 -11.11 26.95 -3.66
CA ILE A 68 -12.39 26.25 -3.57
C ILE A 68 -12.70 25.70 -4.97
N PRO A 69 -12.69 24.37 -5.18
CA PRO A 69 -12.95 23.81 -6.51
C PRO A 69 -14.34 24.27 -6.96
N ARG A 70 -14.47 24.60 -8.23
CA ARG A 70 -15.79 24.88 -8.81
C ARG A 70 -16.67 23.67 -8.56
N ILE A 71 -17.55 23.77 -7.57
CA ILE A 71 -18.46 22.70 -7.17
C ILE A 71 -19.39 22.49 -8.34
N GLU A 72 -19.18 21.43 -9.13
CA GLU A 72 -20.20 20.96 -10.05
C GLU A 72 -21.38 20.50 -9.19
N ARG A 73 -22.43 21.30 -9.19
CA ARG A 73 -23.63 21.05 -8.40
C ARG A 73 -24.34 19.82 -8.93
N ASP A 74 -24.25 18.74 -8.20
CA ASP A 74 -25.16 17.62 -8.38
C ASP A 74 -26.44 17.89 -7.59
N LEU A 75 -27.31 18.70 -8.18
CA LEU A 75 -28.57 19.16 -7.55
C LEU A 75 -29.42 18.00 -7.03
N LYS A 76 -29.42 16.88 -7.73
CA LYS A 76 -30.19 15.70 -7.29
C LYS A 76 -29.61 15.10 -6.02
N LEU A 77 -28.28 15.03 -5.97
CA LEU A 77 -27.55 14.53 -4.81
C LEU A 77 -27.75 15.41 -3.58
N GLU A 78 -27.72 16.74 -3.77
CA GLU A 78 -27.97 17.70 -2.71
C GLU A 78 -29.38 17.58 -2.16
N GLU A 79 -30.40 17.46 -3.03
CA GLU A 79 -31.79 17.25 -2.64
C GLU A 79 -31.98 15.94 -1.86
N GLU A 80 -31.41 14.85 -2.30
CA GLU A 80 -31.49 13.57 -1.59
C GLU A 80 -30.83 13.62 -0.20
N ILE A 81 -29.65 14.23 -0.08
CA ILE A 81 -28.95 14.41 1.20
C ILE A 81 -29.78 15.31 2.12
N GLU A 82 -30.37 16.38 1.59
CA GLU A 82 -31.20 17.27 2.38
C GLU A 82 -32.47 16.57 2.89
N GLN A 83 -33.12 15.75 2.05
CA GLN A 83 -34.27 14.94 2.46
C GLN A 83 -33.85 13.91 3.57
N GLU A 84 -32.72 13.26 3.46
CA GLU A 84 -32.24 12.33 4.46
C GLU A 84 -31.88 13.02 5.79
N LYS A 85 -31.35 14.23 5.77
CA LYS A 85 -31.08 15.05 6.98
C LYS A 85 -32.36 15.27 7.81
N TYR A 86 -33.52 15.43 7.17
CA TYR A 86 -34.80 15.68 7.83
C TYR A 86 -35.56 14.40 8.24
N LYS A 87 -35.11 13.20 7.86
CA LYS A 87 -35.75 11.94 8.28
C LYS A 87 -35.76 11.79 9.79
N PRO A 88 -36.81 11.19 10.40
CA PRO A 88 -36.79 10.82 11.81
C PRO A 88 -35.64 9.88 12.12
N ILE A 89 -35.06 10.00 13.31
CA ILE A 89 -33.91 9.17 13.73
C ILE A 89 -34.26 7.69 13.74
N GLU A 90 -35.48 7.36 14.16
CA GLU A 90 -35.98 5.98 14.17
C GLU A 90 -36.01 5.36 12.77
N ALA A 91 -36.37 6.15 11.75
CA ALA A 91 -36.35 5.71 10.36
C ALA A 91 -34.91 5.52 9.87
N LEU A 92 -34.01 6.42 10.23
CA LEU A 92 -32.58 6.32 9.87
C LEU A 92 -31.91 5.10 10.52
N ILE A 93 -32.27 4.78 11.78
CA ILE A 93 -31.80 3.56 12.47
C ILE A 93 -32.35 2.30 11.76
N ALA A 94 -33.61 2.30 11.34
CA ALA A 94 -34.22 1.18 10.63
C ALA A 94 -33.54 0.94 9.27
N ASP A 95 -33.31 2.00 8.48
CA ASP A 95 -32.62 1.94 7.20
C ASP A 95 -31.19 1.37 7.36
N LEU A 96 -30.45 1.81 8.40
CA LEU A 96 -29.10 1.33 8.69
C LEU A 96 -29.07 -0.12 9.22
N GLN A 97 -30.14 -0.59 9.86
CA GLN A 97 -30.23 -1.99 10.29
C GLN A 97 -30.29 -2.97 9.13
N GLU A 98 -30.96 -2.59 8.03
CA GLU A 98 -30.98 -3.39 6.82
C GLU A 98 -29.61 -3.45 6.12
N GLU A 99 -28.85 -2.34 6.16
CA GLU A 99 -27.57 -2.24 5.44
C GLU A 99 -26.36 -2.83 6.21
N ILE A 100 -26.32 -2.67 7.55
CA ILE A 100 -25.12 -3.01 8.35
C ILE A 100 -25.30 -4.31 9.16
N GLY A 101 -26.52 -4.78 9.39
CA GLY A 101 -26.80 -6.00 10.16
C GLY A 101 -26.79 -5.80 11.69
N GLN A 102 -26.51 -6.88 12.48
CA GLN A 102 -26.81 -6.94 13.92
C GLN A 102 -25.87 -6.16 14.86
N SER A 103 -24.74 -5.62 14.42
CA SER A 103 -23.75 -4.95 15.31
C SER A 103 -23.95 -3.44 15.43
N LEU A 104 -25.14 -2.99 15.81
CA LEU A 104 -25.55 -1.57 15.73
C LEU A 104 -25.62 -0.81 17.07
N ASP A 105 -25.33 -1.43 18.21
CA ASP A 105 -25.53 -0.75 19.50
C ASP A 105 -24.74 0.56 19.66
N PRO A 106 -23.44 0.66 19.28
CA PRO A 106 -22.70 1.92 19.34
C PRO A 106 -23.24 2.96 18.36
N VAL A 107 -23.62 2.54 17.14
CA VAL A 107 -24.22 3.42 16.13
C VAL A 107 -25.54 4.00 16.60
N ARG A 108 -26.41 3.16 17.19
CA ARG A 108 -27.68 3.60 17.75
C ARG A 108 -27.52 4.62 18.88
N MET A 109 -26.53 4.39 19.75
CA MET A 109 -26.20 5.33 20.83
C MET A 109 -25.79 6.69 20.23
N TYR A 110 -24.87 6.70 19.27
CA TYR A 110 -24.45 7.90 18.57
C TYR A 110 -25.61 8.62 17.89
N LEU A 111 -26.45 7.90 17.13
CA LEU A 111 -27.62 8.48 16.46
C LEU A 111 -28.63 9.10 17.43
N ARG A 112 -28.84 8.48 18.59
CA ARG A 112 -29.69 9.01 19.66
C ARG A 112 -29.12 10.29 20.25
N ASP A 113 -27.79 10.37 20.41
CA ASP A 113 -27.13 11.54 20.99
C ASP A 113 -27.18 12.73 20.00
N ILE A 114 -26.88 12.53 18.72
CA ILE A 114 -26.98 13.61 17.72
C ILE A 114 -28.45 14.08 17.54
N GLY A 115 -29.39 13.19 17.82
CA GLY A 115 -30.83 13.49 17.76
C GLY A 115 -31.33 14.52 18.76
N ARG A 116 -30.56 14.75 19.84
CA ARG A 116 -30.92 15.76 20.85
C ARG A 116 -30.74 17.20 20.36
N HIS A 117 -29.95 17.38 19.31
CA HIS A 117 -29.68 18.70 18.74
C HIS A 117 -30.74 19.03 17.66
N PRO A 118 -31.47 20.14 17.81
CA PRO A 118 -32.45 20.56 16.82
C PRO A 118 -31.79 20.97 15.52
N LEU A 119 -32.51 20.80 14.42
CA LEU A 119 -32.07 21.30 13.11
C LEU A 119 -32.22 22.84 13.12
N LEU A 120 -31.30 23.50 12.45
CA LEU A 120 -31.28 24.96 12.30
C LEU A 120 -32.08 25.41 11.08
N THR A 121 -32.65 26.60 11.18
CA THR A 121 -33.18 27.32 10.03
C THR A 121 -32.06 28.08 9.30
N ALA A 122 -32.30 28.48 8.04
CA ALA A 122 -31.30 29.23 7.27
C ALA A 122 -30.92 30.57 7.93
N GLU A 123 -31.87 31.18 8.65
CA GLU A 123 -31.62 32.44 9.40
C GLU A 123 -30.69 32.18 10.60
N GLU A 124 -30.96 31.09 11.35
CA GLU A 124 -30.09 30.70 12.48
C GLU A 124 -28.69 30.29 12.02
N GLU A 125 -28.56 29.62 10.87
CA GLU A 125 -27.24 29.27 10.28
C GLU A 125 -26.43 30.54 9.97
N MET A 126 -27.07 31.58 9.42
CA MET A 126 -26.43 32.87 9.13
C MET A 126 -26.02 33.61 10.41
N GLU A 127 -26.91 33.69 11.41
CA GLU A 127 -26.58 34.31 12.70
C GLU A 127 -25.40 33.63 13.41
N LEU A 128 -25.37 32.30 13.40
CA LEU A 128 -24.26 31.55 14.00
C LEU A 128 -22.96 31.77 13.24
N ALA A 129 -23.01 31.78 11.91
CA ALA A 129 -21.82 32.05 11.08
C ALA A 129 -21.27 33.46 11.30
N GLU A 130 -22.13 34.49 11.48
CA GLU A 130 -21.71 35.84 11.82
C GLU A 130 -21.01 35.88 13.19
N LYS A 131 -21.57 35.21 14.21
CA LYS A 131 -20.97 35.10 15.54
C LYS A 131 -19.62 34.41 15.52
N ILE A 132 -19.47 33.36 14.71
CA ILE A 132 -18.18 32.67 14.52
C ILE A 132 -17.16 33.61 13.91
N ARG A 133 -17.51 34.32 12.83
CA ARG A 133 -16.62 35.31 12.20
C ARG A 133 -16.17 36.38 13.15
N LEU A 134 -17.12 37.01 13.91
CA LEU A 134 -16.80 38.00 14.91
C LEU A 134 -15.89 37.44 16.00
N GLY A 135 -16.09 36.21 16.44
CA GLY A 135 -15.24 35.52 17.40
C GLY A 135 -13.81 35.33 16.89
N VAL A 136 -13.61 34.91 15.64
CA VAL A 136 -12.30 34.75 15.01
C VAL A 136 -11.59 36.11 14.83
N GLU A 137 -12.33 37.17 14.45
CA GLU A 137 -11.79 38.51 14.34
C GLU A 137 -11.38 39.07 15.74
N ALA A 138 -12.17 38.78 16.77
CA ALA A 138 -11.86 39.15 18.15
C ALA A 138 -10.62 38.40 18.68
N GLU A 139 -10.48 37.11 18.38
CA GLU A 139 -9.31 36.31 18.78
C GLU A 139 -8.02 36.82 18.13
N LYS A 140 -8.05 37.20 16.85
CA LYS A 140 -6.91 37.86 16.18
C LYS A 140 -6.54 39.17 16.83
N LYS A 141 -7.51 40.02 17.11
CA LYS A 141 -7.27 41.30 17.79
C LYS A 141 -6.71 41.11 19.20
N LEU A 142 -7.19 40.10 19.91
CA LEU A 142 -6.72 39.76 21.24
C LEU A 142 -5.26 39.33 21.23
N GLN A 143 -4.86 38.51 20.23
CA GLN A 143 -3.47 38.14 20.04
C GLN A 143 -2.57 39.32 19.62
N GLU A 144 -3.05 40.19 18.74
CA GLU A 144 -2.30 41.36 18.26
C GLU A 144 -2.07 42.41 19.38
N LEU A 145 -3.11 42.69 20.18
CA LEU A 145 -3.08 43.74 21.18
C LEU A 145 -2.47 43.30 22.52
N PHE A 146 -2.78 42.07 22.93
CA PHE A 146 -2.47 41.56 24.28
C PHE A 146 -1.59 40.31 24.32
N GLY A 147 -1.26 39.70 23.18
CA GLY A 147 -0.56 38.39 23.12
C GLY A 147 0.82 38.37 23.79
N ASN A 148 1.49 39.53 23.96
CA ASN A 148 2.83 39.64 24.56
C ASN A 148 2.87 40.47 25.84
N ARG A 149 1.71 40.89 26.39
CA ARG A 149 1.65 41.75 27.60
C ARG A 149 1.10 40.94 28.77
N SER A 150 1.67 41.20 29.97
CA SER A 150 1.12 40.64 31.20
C SER A 150 -0.07 41.50 31.69
N GLU A 151 -1.02 40.87 32.38
CA GLU A 151 -2.22 41.54 32.89
C GLU A 151 -1.90 42.73 33.82
N ASP A 152 -0.78 42.66 34.53
CA ASP A 152 -0.31 43.73 35.43
C ASP A 152 0.17 45.02 34.72
N GLU A 153 0.38 44.96 33.42
CA GLU A 153 0.84 46.07 32.57
C GLU A 153 -0.31 46.78 31.84
N LEU A 154 -1.54 46.33 32.01
CA LEU A 154 -2.71 46.84 31.31
C LEU A 154 -3.40 47.94 32.13
N THR A 155 -3.92 48.93 31.45
CA THR A 155 -4.78 49.96 32.05
C THR A 155 -6.21 49.42 32.24
N ASP A 156 -6.99 50.03 33.14
CA ASP A 156 -8.39 49.60 33.38
C ASP A 156 -9.23 49.61 32.09
N GLU A 157 -9.00 50.60 31.20
CA GLU A 157 -9.69 50.67 29.88
C GLU A 157 -9.26 49.51 28.92
N GLU A 158 -7.99 49.12 28.99
CA GLU A 158 -7.49 47.97 28.18
C GLU A 158 -7.99 46.62 28.72
N LEU A 159 -8.22 46.51 30.04
CA LEU A 159 -8.83 45.34 30.66
C LEU A 159 -10.30 45.19 30.24
N ASP A 160 -11.07 46.30 30.26
CA ASP A 160 -12.46 46.27 29.78
C ASP A 160 -12.54 45.86 28.30
N GLN A 161 -11.65 46.35 27.44
CA GLN A 161 -11.57 45.95 26.02
C GLN A 161 -11.19 44.47 25.86
N LYS A 162 -10.28 43.99 26.69
CA LYS A 162 -9.89 42.56 26.68
C LYS A 162 -11.08 41.68 27.05
N ASP A 163 -11.82 42.05 28.11
CA ASP A 163 -13.00 41.31 28.56
C ASP A 163 -14.11 41.29 27.50
N GLU A 164 -14.34 42.39 26.78
CA GLU A 164 -15.28 42.45 25.68
C GLU A 164 -14.86 41.50 24.52
N LEU A 165 -13.57 41.50 24.16
CA LEU A 165 -13.04 40.64 23.12
C LEU A 165 -13.10 39.15 23.52
N GLU A 166 -12.76 38.83 24.79
CA GLU A 166 -12.89 37.46 25.31
C GLU A 166 -14.34 36.96 25.32
N MET A 167 -15.30 37.83 25.61
CA MET A 167 -16.72 37.52 25.54
C MET A 167 -17.14 37.18 24.09
N LEU A 168 -16.67 37.97 23.10
CA LEU A 168 -16.94 37.70 21.68
C LEU A 168 -16.32 36.36 21.21
N VAL A 169 -15.08 36.08 21.64
CA VAL A 169 -14.43 34.77 21.36
C VAL A 169 -15.24 33.62 21.96
N HIS A 170 -15.68 33.77 23.22
CA HIS A 170 -16.52 32.74 23.86
C HIS A 170 -17.84 32.52 23.13
N GLN A 171 -18.52 33.59 22.73
CA GLN A 171 -19.75 33.51 21.93
C GLN A 171 -19.51 32.84 20.59
N GLY A 172 -18.38 33.14 19.91
CA GLY A 172 -17.96 32.50 18.67
C GLY A 172 -17.75 30.99 18.83
N ARG A 173 -17.06 30.56 19.89
CA ARG A 173 -16.85 29.12 20.19
C ARG A 173 -18.14 28.38 20.49
N VAL A 174 -19.08 29.01 21.23
CA VAL A 174 -20.40 28.43 21.48
C VAL A 174 -21.22 28.31 20.18
N ALA A 175 -21.18 29.34 19.33
CA ALA A 175 -21.83 29.33 18.02
C ALA A 175 -21.25 28.25 17.11
N HIS A 176 -19.92 28.10 17.06
CA HIS A 176 -19.22 27.06 16.32
C HIS A 176 -19.68 25.65 16.75
N SER A 177 -19.67 25.39 18.05
CA SER A 177 -20.14 24.10 18.59
C SER A 177 -21.60 23.83 18.26
N ARG A 178 -22.47 24.84 18.34
CA ARG A 178 -23.89 24.69 18.02
C ARG A 178 -24.12 24.41 16.52
N LEU A 179 -23.42 25.13 15.65
CA LEU A 179 -23.53 24.93 14.19
C LEU A 179 -23.06 23.51 13.80
N ALA A 180 -21.93 23.04 14.37
CA ALA A 180 -21.41 21.71 14.14
C ALA A 180 -22.39 20.62 14.64
N GLN A 181 -22.85 20.71 15.90
CA GLN A 181 -23.76 19.73 16.52
C GLN A 181 -25.09 19.58 15.77
N SER A 182 -25.67 20.67 15.31
CA SER A 182 -26.94 20.64 14.56
C SER A 182 -26.79 20.05 13.16
N ASN A 183 -25.57 19.96 12.64
CA ASN A 183 -25.28 19.41 11.32
C ASN A 183 -24.64 17.99 11.33
N LEU A 184 -24.49 17.33 12.50
CA LEU A 184 -24.00 15.97 12.57
C LEU A 184 -24.86 14.96 11.78
N ARG A 185 -26.16 15.20 11.67
CA ARG A 185 -27.07 14.38 10.86
C ARG A 185 -26.74 14.44 9.36
N LEU A 186 -26.24 15.58 8.88
CA LEU A 186 -25.74 15.73 7.51
C LEU A 186 -24.53 14.82 7.27
N VAL A 187 -23.62 14.70 8.23
CA VAL A 187 -22.48 13.77 8.11
C VAL A 187 -22.94 12.34 7.94
N VAL A 188 -23.93 11.90 8.74
CA VAL A 188 -24.47 10.54 8.67
C VAL A 188 -25.09 10.25 7.31
N SER A 189 -25.89 11.18 6.74
CA SER A 189 -26.49 11.01 5.41
C SER A 189 -25.47 10.91 4.28
N VAL A 190 -24.33 11.60 4.41
CA VAL A 190 -23.22 11.47 3.46
C VAL A 190 -22.44 10.18 3.67
N ALA A 191 -22.08 9.84 4.92
CA ALA A 191 -21.28 8.66 5.28
C ALA A 191 -21.98 7.35 4.88
N LYS A 192 -23.31 7.26 4.96
CA LYS A 192 -24.11 6.12 4.54
C LYS A 192 -23.75 5.62 3.13
N ARG A 193 -23.46 6.52 2.20
CA ARG A 193 -23.11 6.19 0.80
C ARG A 193 -21.74 5.55 0.62
N TYR A 194 -20.93 5.52 1.69
CA TYR A 194 -19.59 4.97 1.70
C TYR A 194 -19.47 3.67 2.51
N ILE A 195 -20.59 3.13 2.99
CA ILE A 195 -20.64 1.83 3.67
C ILE A 195 -20.10 0.72 2.74
N GLY A 196 -19.36 -0.22 3.31
CA GLY A 196 -18.78 -1.36 2.57
C GLY A 196 -17.53 -1.03 1.75
N ARG A 197 -16.89 0.14 1.97
CA ARG A 197 -15.66 0.53 1.26
C ARG A 197 -14.37 0.35 2.08
N GLY A 198 -14.38 -0.57 3.05
CA GLY A 198 -13.18 -0.96 3.80
C GLY A 198 -13.02 -0.30 5.18
N LEU A 199 -13.82 0.73 5.52
CA LEU A 199 -13.87 1.34 6.86
C LEU A 199 -15.19 1.03 7.56
N ASN A 200 -15.15 0.96 8.91
CA ASN A 200 -16.34 0.86 9.71
C ASN A 200 -17.20 2.12 9.59
N PHE A 201 -18.53 1.97 9.74
CA PHE A 201 -19.44 3.09 9.57
C PHE A 201 -19.20 4.24 10.58
N LEU A 202 -18.86 3.91 11.82
CA LEU A 202 -18.51 4.94 12.83
C LEU A 202 -17.23 5.69 12.47
N ASP A 203 -16.24 5.01 11.89
CA ASP A 203 -14.99 5.65 11.45
C ASP A 203 -15.26 6.60 10.28
N LEU A 204 -16.11 6.19 9.32
CA LEU A 204 -16.56 7.07 8.23
C LEU A 204 -17.27 8.33 8.76
N ILE A 205 -18.11 8.17 9.81
CA ILE A 205 -18.77 9.31 10.48
C ILE A 205 -17.74 10.23 11.13
N GLN A 206 -16.74 9.67 11.85
CA GLN A 206 -15.75 10.51 12.53
C GLN A 206 -14.87 11.29 11.56
N GLU A 207 -14.42 10.66 10.48
CA GLU A 207 -13.71 11.35 9.41
C GLU A 207 -14.58 12.42 8.74
N GLY A 208 -15.87 12.11 8.54
CA GLY A 208 -16.85 13.08 8.06
C GLY A 208 -17.07 14.24 9.03
N ASN A 209 -17.05 13.98 10.35
CA ASN A 209 -17.16 15.03 11.38
C ASN A 209 -15.94 15.98 11.35
N LEU A 210 -14.74 15.45 11.10
CA LEU A 210 -13.54 16.31 10.89
C LEU A 210 -13.71 17.20 9.66
N GLY A 211 -14.28 16.64 8.57
CA GLY A 211 -14.65 17.44 7.40
C GLY A 211 -15.70 18.51 7.70
N LEU A 212 -16.72 18.20 8.52
CA LEU A 212 -17.73 19.16 8.96
C LEU A 212 -17.10 20.30 9.78
N LEU A 213 -16.20 20.00 10.71
CA LEU A 213 -15.51 21.04 11.50
C LEU A 213 -14.73 22.01 10.61
N ARG A 214 -13.97 21.48 9.63
CA ARG A 214 -13.28 22.31 8.62
C ARG A 214 -14.26 23.16 7.81
N ALA A 215 -15.44 22.63 7.50
CA ALA A 215 -16.48 23.39 6.81
C ALA A 215 -17.02 24.54 7.66
N VAL A 216 -17.20 24.33 8.97
CA VAL A 216 -17.66 25.39 9.90
C VAL A 216 -16.62 26.49 10.01
N ASP A 217 -15.32 26.15 10.08
CA ASP A 217 -14.23 27.11 10.18
C ASP A 217 -14.09 28.01 8.94
N LYS A 218 -14.37 27.45 7.75
CA LYS A 218 -14.16 28.11 6.46
C LYS A 218 -15.46 28.66 5.81
N PHE A 219 -16.59 28.51 6.48
CA PHE A 219 -17.89 28.92 5.90
C PHE A 219 -18.04 30.43 5.85
N ASP A 220 -18.31 30.95 4.65
CA ASP A 220 -18.63 32.35 4.42
C ASP A 220 -20.12 32.53 4.06
N HIS A 221 -20.87 33.05 5.02
CA HIS A 221 -22.29 33.33 4.86
C HIS A 221 -22.60 34.48 3.86
N THR A 222 -21.61 35.32 3.52
CA THR A 222 -21.80 36.47 2.61
C THR A 222 -22.00 36.03 1.16
N LEU A 223 -21.59 34.81 0.82
CA LEU A 223 -21.75 34.22 -0.52
C LEU A 223 -23.19 33.77 -0.82
N GLY A 224 -24.08 33.77 0.16
CA GLY A 224 -25.51 33.46 0.00
C GLY A 224 -25.86 32.00 -0.28
N PHE A 225 -24.90 31.07 -0.04
CA PHE A 225 -25.14 29.63 -0.16
C PHE A 225 -25.59 29.04 1.17
N LYS A 226 -26.40 27.96 1.11
CA LYS A 226 -26.73 27.15 2.30
C LYS A 226 -25.46 26.49 2.84
N PHE A 227 -25.36 26.42 4.17
CA PHE A 227 -24.26 25.72 4.83
C PHE A 227 -24.15 24.26 4.37
N SER A 228 -25.27 23.55 4.22
CA SER A 228 -25.30 22.15 3.79
C SER A 228 -24.60 21.90 2.46
N THR A 229 -24.76 22.79 1.46
CA THR A 229 -24.09 22.67 0.14
C THR A 229 -22.57 22.71 0.28
N TYR A 230 -22.07 23.66 1.08
CA TYR A 230 -20.64 23.81 1.33
C TYR A 230 -20.06 22.65 2.18
N ALA A 231 -20.75 22.32 3.28
CA ALA A 231 -20.31 21.26 4.19
C ALA A 231 -20.29 19.88 3.53
N THR A 232 -21.25 19.58 2.64
CA THR A 232 -21.27 18.29 1.91
C THR A 232 -20.00 18.04 1.13
N TRP A 233 -19.40 19.08 0.54
CA TRP A 233 -18.14 18.95 -0.19
C TRP A 233 -16.99 18.56 0.75
N TRP A 234 -16.83 19.26 1.90
CA TRP A 234 -15.78 18.97 2.87
C TRP A 234 -15.93 17.60 3.53
N ILE A 235 -17.18 17.23 3.88
CA ILE A 235 -17.50 15.93 4.44
C ILE A 235 -17.12 14.81 3.44
N ARG A 236 -17.51 14.96 2.17
CA ARG A 236 -17.22 14.01 1.11
C ARG A 236 -15.71 13.87 0.88
N GLN A 237 -15.00 15.00 0.85
CA GLN A 237 -13.56 15.03 0.67
C GLN A 237 -12.84 14.32 1.83
N ALA A 238 -13.21 14.61 3.07
CA ALA A 238 -12.63 13.97 4.25
C ALA A 238 -12.85 12.46 4.24
N ILE A 239 -14.09 12.00 4.01
CA ILE A 239 -14.42 10.57 3.94
C ILE A 239 -13.66 9.88 2.80
N SER A 240 -13.63 10.46 1.60
CA SER A 240 -12.96 9.86 0.44
C SER A 240 -11.45 9.75 0.66
N ARG A 241 -10.84 10.77 1.28
CA ARG A 241 -9.42 10.76 1.65
C ARG A 241 -9.14 9.71 2.71
N ALA A 242 -9.96 9.62 3.76
CA ALA A 242 -9.81 8.61 4.81
C ALA A 242 -9.91 7.18 4.23
N ILE A 243 -10.82 6.93 3.31
CA ILE A 243 -10.92 5.63 2.61
C ILE A 243 -9.64 5.35 1.83
N ALA A 244 -9.11 6.32 1.11
CA ALA A 244 -7.87 6.14 0.33
C ALA A 244 -6.67 5.83 1.25
N ASP A 245 -6.61 6.48 2.41
CA ASP A 245 -5.47 6.39 3.33
C ASP A 245 -5.52 5.20 4.29
N GLN A 246 -6.71 4.75 4.71
CA GLN A 246 -6.88 3.83 5.85
C GLN A 246 -7.64 2.54 5.50
N ALA A 247 -8.35 2.46 4.38
CA ALA A 247 -9.21 1.30 4.09
C ALA A 247 -8.44 0.02 3.72
N ARG A 248 -7.14 0.12 3.42
CA ARG A 248 -6.32 -1.02 2.98
C ARG A 248 -5.37 -1.48 4.07
N THR A 249 -5.19 -2.77 4.20
CA THR A 249 -4.20 -3.38 5.12
C THR A 249 -2.78 -2.92 4.80
N ILE A 250 -2.44 -2.82 3.52
CA ILE A 250 -1.18 -2.24 3.04
C ILE A 250 -1.53 -0.88 2.44
N ARG A 251 -1.07 0.19 3.08
CA ARG A 251 -1.34 1.57 2.65
C ARG A 251 -0.75 1.83 1.27
N ILE A 252 -1.53 2.46 0.42
CA ILE A 252 -1.13 2.91 -0.92
C ILE A 252 -1.28 4.43 -0.99
N PRO A 253 -0.35 5.17 -1.62
CA PRO A 253 -0.48 6.62 -1.82
C PRO A 253 -1.77 7.02 -2.53
N VAL A 254 -2.35 8.18 -2.17
CA VAL A 254 -3.67 8.63 -2.66
C VAL A 254 -3.72 8.71 -4.19
N HIS A 255 -2.68 9.23 -4.85
CA HIS A 255 -2.61 9.33 -6.31
C HIS A 255 -2.65 7.95 -7.00
N MET A 256 -2.12 6.91 -6.35
CA MET A 256 -2.21 5.54 -6.86
C MET A 256 -3.62 4.97 -6.71
N VAL A 257 -4.33 5.28 -5.60
CA VAL A 257 -5.73 4.91 -5.42
C VAL A 257 -6.60 5.57 -6.50
N GLU A 258 -6.36 6.84 -6.83
CA GLU A 258 -7.04 7.54 -7.93
C GLU A 258 -6.77 6.88 -9.28
N THR A 259 -5.52 6.49 -9.53
CA THR A 259 -5.12 5.78 -10.76
C THR A 259 -5.81 4.41 -10.86
N ILE A 260 -5.86 3.64 -9.78
CA ILE A 260 -6.59 2.36 -9.70
C ILE A 260 -8.08 2.58 -9.98
N ASN A 261 -8.70 3.57 -9.35
CA ASN A 261 -10.11 3.89 -9.56
C ASN A 261 -10.39 4.32 -11.01
N ARG A 262 -9.46 5.06 -11.64
CA ARG A 262 -9.53 5.41 -13.07
C ARG A 262 -9.44 4.16 -13.94
N GLN A 263 -8.50 3.25 -13.65
CA GLN A 263 -8.34 1.98 -14.37
C GLN A 263 -9.63 1.14 -14.31
N VAL A 264 -10.22 0.95 -13.12
CA VAL A 264 -11.45 0.17 -12.95
C VAL A 264 -12.62 0.80 -13.74
N ARG A 265 -12.73 2.12 -13.76
CA ARG A 265 -13.77 2.82 -14.55
C ARG A 265 -13.57 2.62 -16.05
N VAL A 266 -12.33 2.76 -16.53
CA VAL A 266 -11.97 2.55 -17.94
C VAL A 266 -12.22 1.10 -18.34
N GLN A 267 -11.79 0.13 -17.52
CA GLN A 267 -12.00 -1.31 -17.77
C GLN A 267 -13.48 -1.65 -17.89
N ARG A 268 -14.34 -1.15 -16.99
CA ARG A 268 -15.78 -1.38 -17.04
C ARG A 268 -16.41 -0.76 -18.29
N ARG A 269 -16.01 0.44 -18.67
CA ARG A 269 -16.49 1.10 -19.89
C ARG A 269 -16.12 0.30 -21.14
N LEU A 270 -14.84 -0.07 -21.28
CA LEU A 270 -14.38 -0.87 -22.41
C LEU A 270 -15.03 -2.24 -22.47
N GLN A 271 -15.30 -2.87 -21.32
CA GLN A 271 -16.00 -4.16 -21.26
C GLN A 271 -17.46 -4.02 -21.77
N GLN A 272 -18.13 -2.92 -21.46
CA GLN A 272 -19.47 -2.64 -21.99
C GLN A 272 -19.46 -2.37 -23.50
N GLU A 273 -18.45 -1.62 -24.00
CA GLU A 273 -18.34 -1.28 -25.42
C GLU A 273 -17.92 -2.48 -26.28
N LEU A 274 -16.99 -3.30 -25.80
CA LEU A 274 -16.44 -4.44 -26.55
C LEU A 274 -17.23 -5.74 -26.39
N GLY A 275 -18.03 -5.87 -25.32
CA GLY A 275 -18.74 -7.10 -24.98
C GLY A 275 -17.82 -8.26 -24.53
N ARG A 276 -16.53 -7.98 -24.28
CA ARG A 276 -15.50 -8.89 -23.77
C ARG A 276 -14.58 -8.17 -22.80
N GLU A 277 -13.75 -8.92 -22.08
CA GLU A 277 -12.69 -8.30 -21.27
C GLU A 277 -11.69 -7.56 -22.17
N PRO A 278 -11.35 -6.29 -21.84
CA PRO A 278 -10.36 -5.52 -22.56
C PRO A 278 -8.95 -6.04 -22.30
N THR A 279 -8.07 -5.95 -23.30
CA THR A 279 -6.65 -6.26 -23.14
C THR A 279 -5.93 -5.13 -22.39
N TYR A 280 -4.79 -5.43 -21.78
CA TYR A 280 -3.98 -4.41 -21.08
C TYR A 280 -3.53 -3.28 -22.01
N GLU A 281 -3.33 -3.57 -23.29
CA GLU A 281 -3.01 -2.59 -24.32
C GLU A 281 -4.16 -1.63 -24.57
N GLU A 282 -5.39 -2.14 -24.69
CA GLU A 282 -6.61 -1.35 -24.86
C GLU A 282 -6.85 -0.43 -23.66
N ILE A 283 -6.65 -0.95 -22.43
CA ILE A 283 -6.74 -0.16 -21.21
C ILE A 283 -5.66 0.93 -21.18
N ALA A 284 -4.41 0.60 -21.54
CA ALA A 284 -3.30 1.54 -21.53
C ALA A 284 -3.50 2.71 -22.50
N ILE A 285 -4.09 2.46 -23.66
CA ILE A 285 -4.45 3.48 -24.65
C ILE A 285 -5.52 4.43 -24.09
N GLU A 286 -6.53 3.90 -23.43
CA GLU A 286 -7.63 4.69 -22.91
C GLU A 286 -7.29 5.43 -21.59
N MET A 287 -6.23 4.97 -20.91
CA MET A 287 -5.67 5.65 -19.73
C MET A 287 -4.68 6.77 -20.07
N ASP A 288 -4.45 7.05 -21.36
CA ASP A 288 -3.50 8.04 -21.86
C ASP A 288 -2.02 7.76 -21.49
N PHE A 289 -1.64 6.47 -21.37
CA PHE A 289 -0.24 6.09 -21.14
C PHE A 289 0.62 6.12 -22.40
N LEU A 290 0.00 6.36 -23.55
CA LEU A 290 0.66 6.50 -24.85
C LEU A 290 0.45 7.92 -25.39
N SER A 291 1.38 8.41 -26.20
CA SER A 291 1.22 9.69 -26.84
C SER A 291 0.04 9.67 -27.82
N PRO A 292 -0.66 10.81 -28.05
CA PRO A 292 -1.78 10.86 -29.00
C PRO A 292 -1.39 10.45 -30.43
N GLU A 293 -0.12 10.65 -30.81
CA GLU A 293 0.41 10.25 -32.12
C GLU A 293 0.58 8.74 -32.21
N ASP A 294 1.11 8.11 -31.17
CA ASP A 294 1.31 6.66 -31.11
C ASP A 294 -0.02 5.91 -31.05
N VAL A 295 -1.01 6.46 -30.33
CA VAL A 295 -2.40 5.92 -30.35
C VAL A 295 -2.98 5.93 -31.75
N LYS A 296 -2.78 7.00 -32.55
CA LYS A 296 -3.25 7.05 -33.94
C LYS A 296 -2.56 6.00 -34.79
N ARG A 297 -1.19 5.90 -34.70
CA ARG A 297 -0.41 4.90 -35.40
C ARG A 297 -0.82 3.48 -35.06
N TYR A 298 -1.08 3.21 -33.77
CA TYR A 298 -1.56 1.91 -33.31
C TYR A 298 -2.91 1.57 -33.92
N LYS A 299 -3.90 2.45 -33.79
CA LYS A 299 -5.26 2.27 -34.35
C LYS A 299 -5.23 2.07 -35.87
N GLU A 300 -4.39 2.79 -36.61
CA GLU A 300 -4.23 2.62 -38.06
C GLU A 300 -3.56 1.28 -38.42
N ALA A 301 -2.56 0.85 -37.65
CA ALA A 301 -1.87 -0.42 -37.91
C ALA A 301 -2.82 -1.60 -37.66
N VAL A 302 -3.58 -1.57 -36.55
CA VAL A 302 -4.58 -2.59 -36.22
C VAL A 302 -5.70 -2.63 -37.28
N ALA A 303 -6.22 -1.47 -37.69
CA ALA A 303 -7.26 -1.40 -38.72
C ALA A 303 -6.81 -1.93 -40.11
N LYS A 304 -5.50 -1.77 -40.42
CA LYS A 304 -4.90 -2.25 -41.68
C LYS A 304 -4.34 -3.68 -41.59
N GLY A 305 -4.41 -4.32 -40.42
CA GLY A 305 -3.84 -5.66 -40.17
C GLY A 305 -2.34 -5.75 -40.43
N LYS A 306 -1.61 -4.61 -40.31
CA LYS A 306 -0.15 -4.53 -40.50
C LYS A 306 0.55 -4.83 -39.18
N ARG A 307 1.77 -5.41 -39.26
CA ARG A 307 2.65 -5.51 -38.10
C ARG A 307 2.99 -4.12 -37.58
N LEU A 308 2.96 -3.96 -36.27
CA LEU A 308 3.38 -2.75 -35.58
C LEU A 308 4.87 -2.50 -35.84
N ASP A 309 5.25 -1.23 -35.88
CA ASP A 309 6.65 -0.80 -35.85
C ASP A 309 7.29 -1.30 -34.55
N PRO A 310 8.52 -1.87 -34.56
CA PRO A 310 9.17 -2.40 -33.37
C PRO A 310 9.26 -1.38 -32.21
N ASP A 311 9.46 -0.10 -32.50
CA ASP A 311 9.52 0.94 -31.47
C ASP A 311 8.14 1.23 -30.87
N LEU A 312 7.10 1.27 -31.70
CA LEU A 312 5.73 1.42 -31.24
C LEU A 312 5.29 0.21 -30.42
N GLN A 313 5.67 -1.00 -30.82
CA GLN A 313 5.37 -2.23 -30.08
C GLN A 313 5.98 -2.19 -28.68
N ARG A 314 7.24 -1.79 -28.54
CA ARG A 314 7.91 -1.64 -27.23
C ARG A 314 7.21 -0.61 -26.34
N GLN A 315 6.75 0.50 -26.90
CA GLN A 315 6.02 1.52 -26.13
C GLN A 315 4.67 0.98 -25.63
N VAL A 316 3.93 0.26 -26.48
CA VAL A 316 2.65 -0.37 -26.12
C VAL A 316 2.87 -1.45 -25.04
N GLU A 317 3.90 -2.27 -25.18
CA GLU A 317 4.26 -3.30 -24.19
C GLU A 317 4.62 -2.68 -22.84
N ARG A 318 5.40 -1.59 -22.81
CA ARG A 318 5.70 -0.84 -21.57
C ARG A 318 4.45 -0.25 -20.94
N ALA A 319 3.57 0.34 -21.73
CA ALA A 319 2.30 0.89 -21.24
C ALA A 319 1.38 -0.23 -20.68
N ALA A 320 1.31 -1.39 -21.36
CA ALA A 320 0.58 -2.55 -20.88
C ALA A 320 1.19 -3.14 -19.60
N ALA A 321 2.53 -3.18 -19.48
CA ALA A 321 3.23 -3.59 -18.27
C ALA A 321 2.90 -2.68 -17.08
N LYS A 322 2.83 -1.34 -17.32
CA LYS A 322 2.40 -0.36 -16.31
C LYS A 322 0.96 -0.66 -15.81
N VAL A 323 0.02 -0.96 -16.71
CA VAL A 323 -1.35 -1.35 -16.33
C VAL A 323 -1.36 -2.64 -15.50
N ARG A 324 -0.57 -3.67 -15.89
CA ARG A 324 -0.44 -4.91 -15.10
C ARG A 324 0.12 -4.66 -13.71
N ARG A 325 1.12 -3.76 -13.58
CA ARG A 325 1.69 -3.38 -12.28
C ARG A 325 0.63 -2.71 -11.39
N ILE A 326 -0.14 -1.76 -11.94
CA ILE A 326 -1.23 -1.10 -11.20
C ILE A 326 -2.28 -2.14 -10.75
N GLN A 327 -2.61 -3.09 -11.60
CA GLN A 327 -3.56 -4.15 -11.25
C GLN A 327 -3.04 -5.05 -10.12
N ARG A 328 -1.73 -5.39 -10.12
CA ARG A 328 -1.11 -6.15 -9.02
C ARG A 328 -1.16 -5.37 -7.71
N LEU A 329 -0.86 -4.07 -7.73
CA LEU A 329 -0.97 -3.20 -6.55
C LEU A 329 -2.41 -3.04 -6.04
N SER A 330 -3.40 -3.21 -6.92
CA SER A 330 -4.82 -3.15 -6.56
C SER A 330 -5.30 -4.37 -5.75
N GLN A 331 -4.57 -5.49 -5.78
CA GLN A 331 -4.96 -6.72 -5.08
C GLN A 331 -4.85 -6.54 -3.57
N GLU A 332 -5.85 -7.03 -2.86
CA GLU A 332 -5.85 -7.06 -1.41
C GLU A 332 -5.22 -8.36 -0.91
N PRO A 333 -4.50 -8.34 0.24
CA PRO A 333 -3.95 -9.55 0.83
C PRO A 333 -5.08 -10.48 1.32
N LEU A 334 -4.85 -11.78 1.17
CA LEU A 334 -5.74 -12.82 1.72
C LEU A 334 -5.41 -13.07 3.19
N SER A 335 -6.42 -13.31 4.01
CA SER A 335 -6.21 -13.70 5.40
C SER A 335 -5.60 -15.10 5.49
N LEU A 336 -4.60 -15.28 6.35
CA LEU A 336 -4.04 -16.59 6.66
C LEU A 336 -5.03 -17.54 7.38
N GLU A 337 -6.04 -16.98 8.02
CA GLU A 337 -7.12 -17.72 8.68
C GLU A 337 -8.24 -18.14 7.72
N THR A 338 -8.07 -17.92 6.40
CA THR A 338 -9.05 -18.37 5.41
C THR A 338 -9.09 -19.91 5.41
N PRO A 339 -10.27 -20.53 5.64
CA PRO A 339 -10.39 -21.99 5.64
C PRO A 339 -10.15 -22.53 4.21
N VAL A 340 -9.37 -23.61 4.12
CA VAL A 340 -9.04 -24.29 2.85
C VAL A 340 -9.68 -25.67 2.84
N GLY A 341 -10.51 -25.94 1.85
CA GLY A 341 -11.21 -27.23 1.70
C GLY A 341 -12.58 -27.26 2.38
N SER A 342 -13.13 -28.49 2.50
CA SER A 342 -14.45 -28.73 3.10
C SER A 342 -14.41 -29.00 4.60
N GLU A 343 -13.23 -29.14 5.20
CA GLU A 343 -13.02 -29.38 6.62
C GLU A 343 -12.61 -28.08 7.31
N GLU A 344 -13.35 -27.66 8.35
CA GLU A 344 -13.17 -26.39 9.07
C GLU A 344 -11.85 -26.29 9.86
N ASN A 345 -10.99 -27.32 9.84
CA ASN A 345 -9.78 -27.40 10.65
C ASN A 345 -8.48 -27.05 9.90
N SER A 346 -8.54 -26.71 8.60
CA SER A 346 -7.35 -26.37 7.81
C SER A 346 -7.40 -24.93 7.33
N TYR A 347 -6.39 -24.16 7.65
CA TYR A 347 -6.26 -22.75 7.29
C TYR A 347 -5.18 -22.55 6.24
N LEU A 348 -5.28 -21.48 5.44
CA LEU A 348 -4.29 -21.14 4.41
C LEU A 348 -2.87 -21.05 5.00
N GLY A 349 -2.75 -20.53 6.24
CA GLY A 349 -1.48 -20.41 6.93
C GLY A 349 -0.75 -21.72 7.20
N ASP A 350 -1.49 -22.84 7.32
CA ASP A 350 -0.91 -24.17 7.56
C ASP A 350 -0.16 -24.74 6.34
N PHE A 351 -0.43 -24.22 5.15
CA PHE A 351 0.16 -24.66 3.89
C PHE A 351 1.33 -23.79 3.42
N ILE A 352 1.61 -22.68 4.10
CA ILE A 352 2.71 -21.78 3.74
C ILE A 352 3.96 -22.21 4.47
N GLU A 353 5.00 -22.59 3.73
CA GLU A 353 6.29 -22.97 4.28
C GLU A 353 7.04 -21.71 4.78
N ASP A 354 7.83 -21.89 5.86
CA ASP A 354 8.71 -20.84 6.37
C ASP A 354 10.06 -20.88 5.63
N ASP A 355 10.21 -20.02 4.64
CA ASP A 355 11.43 -19.88 3.84
C ASP A 355 12.61 -19.29 4.63
N SER A 356 12.35 -18.70 5.81
CA SER A 356 13.39 -18.07 6.63
C SER A 356 14.21 -19.12 7.43
N LEU A 357 13.61 -20.25 7.72
CA LEU A 357 14.26 -21.34 8.43
C LEU A 357 14.88 -22.35 7.44
N PRO A 358 16.18 -22.67 7.60
CA PRO A 358 16.80 -23.68 6.77
C PRO A 358 16.15 -25.04 7.01
N GLY A 359 15.82 -25.74 5.95
CA GLY A 359 15.24 -27.08 5.99
C GLY A 359 16.13 -28.07 6.77
N PRO A 360 15.57 -29.20 7.27
CA PRO A 360 16.32 -30.19 8.02
C PRO A 360 17.53 -30.74 7.24
N ALA A 361 17.39 -30.93 5.93
CA ALA A 361 18.48 -31.38 5.06
C ALA A 361 19.60 -30.35 4.94
N ASP A 362 19.25 -29.06 4.78
CA ASP A 362 20.22 -27.96 4.71
C ASP A 362 20.95 -27.76 6.06
N SER A 363 20.20 -27.87 7.16
CA SER A 363 20.75 -27.80 8.50
C SER A 363 21.75 -28.94 8.75
N ALA A 364 21.44 -30.16 8.34
CA ALA A 364 22.30 -31.32 8.41
C ALA A 364 23.55 -31.13 7.52
N SER A 365 23.37 -30.65 6.30
CA SER A 365 24.48 -30.37 5.36
C SER A 365 25.42 -29.28 5.89
N ARG A 366 24.89 -28.20 6.45
CA ARG A 366 25.67 -27.13 7.08
C ARG A 366 26.44 -27.64 8.28
N ARG A 367 25.84 -28.53 9.09
CA ARG A 367 26.53 -29.13 10.25
C ARG A 367 27.67 -30.04 9.81
N LEU A 368 27.46 -30.91 8.81
CA LEU A 368 28.50 -31.75 8.24
C LEU A 368 29.63 -30.94 7.62
N LEU A 369 29.30 -29.85 6.90
CA LEU A 369 30.32 -28.93 6.37
C LEU A 369 31.14 -28.31 7.51
N LYS A 370 30.52 -27.89 8.61
CA LYS A 370 31.21 -27.34 9.76
C LYS A 370 32.15 -28.37 10.39
N GLU A 371 31.68 -29.60 10.61
CA GLU A 371 32.49 -30.70 11.16
C GLU A 371 33.71 -31.03 10.25
N GLN A 372 33.49 -31.06 8.92
CA GLN A 372 34.57 -31.28 7.96
C GLN A 372 35.55 -30.11 7.89
N MET A 373 35.06 -28.87 8.01
CA MET A 373 35.96 -27.70 8.11
C MET A 373 36.81 -27.75 9.37
N GLU A 374 36.26 -28.11 10.52
CA GLU A 374 37.00 -28.26 11.79
C GLU A 374 38.08 -29.34 11.63
N GLU A 375 37.77 -30.52 11.05
CA GLU A 375 38.74 -31.60 10.79
C GLU A 375 39.89 -31.14 9.87
N ILE A 376 39.59 -30.32 8.86
CA ILE A 376 40.61 -29.80 7.94
C ILE A 376 41.48 -28.73 8.64
N LEU A 377 40.89 -27.88 9.48
CA LEU A 377 41.60 -26.87 10.25
C LEU A 377 42.52 -27.49 11.31
N ASP A 378 42.17 -28.66 11.86
CA ASP A 378 43.01 -29.40 12.80
C ASP A 378 44.34 -29.87 12.19
N ASN A 379 44.42 -29.99 10.87
CA ASN A 379 45.66 -30.31 10.16
C ASN A 379 46.61 -29.11 9.99
N LEU A 380 46.26 -27.93 10.49
CA LEU A 380 47.09 -26.74 10.50
C LEU A 380 47.82 -26.59 11.84
N SER A 381 48.87 -25.77 11.88
CA SER A 381 49.45 -25.41 13.16
C SER A 381 48.49 -24.55 13.99
N GLU A 382 48.57 -24.63 15.31
CA GLU A 382 47.66 -23.92 16.21
C GLU A 382 47.58 -22.42 15.93
N ARG A 383 48.68 -21.80 15.54
CA ARG A 383 48.74 -20.38 15.15
C ARG A 383 48.03 -20.12 13.81
N GLU A 384 48.23 -20.97 12.81
CA GLU A 384 47.59 -20.86 11.49
C GLU A 384 46.08 -21.05 11.61
N ARG A 385 45.62 -22.01 12.42
CA ARG A 385 44.23 -22.29 12.72
C ARG A 385 43.55 -21.09 13.37
N LYS A 386 44.10 -20.58 14.49
CA LYS A 386 43.52 -19.44 15.21
C LYS A 386 43.44 -18.17 14.35
N VAL A 387 44.47 -17.91 13.54
CA VAL A 387 44.45 -16.76 12.59
C VAL A 387 43.31 -16.87 11.60
N LEU A 388 43.06 -18.06 11.02
CA LEU A 388 41.93 -18.24 10.09
C LEU A 388 40.58 -18.14 10.79
N ILE A 389 40.42 -18.76 11.96
CA ILE A 389 39.20 -18.69 12.75
C ILE A 389 38.80 -17.24 13.04
N MET A 390 39.73 -16.45 13.55
CA MET A 390 39.49 -15.04 13.88
C MET A 390 39.28 -14.17 12.64
N ARG A 391 40.03 -14.43 11.57
CA ARG A 391 39.96 -13.65 10.33
C ARG A 391 38.61 -13.79 9.64
N PHE A 392 38.11 -15.03 9.56
CA PHE A 392 36.87 -15.37 8.89
C PHE A 392 35.65 -15.48 9.83
N GLY A 393 35.86 -15.32 11.15
CA GLY A 393 34.77 -15.39 12.13
C GLY A 393 34.12 -16.77 12.21
N LEU A 394 34.90 -17.86 12.12
CA LEU A 394 34.38 -19.22 12.04
C LEU A 394 33.73 -19.72 13.34
N GLU A 395 34.05 -19.12 14.50
CA GLU A 395 33.46 -19.44 15.79
C GLU A 395 32.37 -18.45 16.21
N ASP A 396 32.65 -17.15 16.08
CA ASP A 396 31.80 -16.06 16.59
C ASP A 396 31.01 -15.34 15.50
N GLY A 397 31.18 -15.71 14.24
CA GLY A 397 30.52 -15.06 13.09
C GLY A 397 31.04 -13.65 12.76
N VAL A 398 32.03 -13.14 13.53
CA VAL A 398 32.56 -11.79 13.34
C VAL A 398 33.91 -11.83 12.60
N THR A 399 33.91 -11.34 11.36
CA THR A 399 35.16 -11.21 10.58
C THR A 399 36.03 -10.09 11.12
N ARG A 400 37.34 -10.36 11.40
CA ARG A 400 38.27 -9.37 11.90
C ARG A 400 39.25 -8.92 10.85
N THR A 401 39.74 -7.69 10.95
CA THR A 401 40.77 -7.17 10.04
C THR A 401 42.15 -7.78 10.35
N LEU A 402 43.08 -7.75 9.37
CA LEU A 402 44.47 -8.23 9.59
C LEU A 402 45.15 -7.47 10.70
N GLU A 403 44.76 -6.24 10.96
CA GLU A 403 45.35 -5.41 12.02
C GLU A 403 44.83 -5.83 13.40
N ASP A 404 43.53 -6.12 13.52
CA ASP A 404 42.94 -6.57 14.77
C ASP A 404 43.48 -7.94 15.18
N VAL A 405 43.57 -8.87 14.21
CA VAL A 405 44.23 -10.16 14.44
C VAL A 405 45.72 -9.96 14.81
N GLY A 406 46.40 -8.97 14.20
CA GLY A 406 47.78 -8.63 14.54
C GLY A 406 47.93 -8.14 15.98
N LYS A 407 47.02 -7.32 16.47
CA LYS A 407 47.01 -6.86 17.87
C LYS A 407 46.85 -8.01 18.85
N GLU A 408 45.93 -8.94 18.56
CA GLU A 408 45.66 -10.10 19.43
C GLU A 408 46.88 -11.04 19.55
N PHE A 409 47.61 -11.27 18.45
CA PHE A 409 48.81 -12.13 18.43
C PHE A 409 50.12 -11.39 18.69
N ASN A 410 50.09 -10.08 18.95
CA ASN A 410 51.27 -9.22 19.11
C ASN A 410 52.23 -9.31 17.91
N VAL A 411 51.70 -9.29 16.69
CA VAL A 411 52.48 -9.36 15.44
C VAL A 411 52.05 -8.29 14.47
N THR A 412 52.91 -7.96 13.51
CA THR A 412 52.61 -6.97 12.49
C THR A 412 51.52 -7.49 11.51
N ARG A 413 50.72 -6.59 10.93
CA ARG A 413 49.71 -6.87 9.89
C ARG A 413 50.32 -7.75 8.77
N GLU A 414 51.50 -7.44 8.31
CA GLU A 414 52.17 -8.19 7.23
C GLU A 414 52.51 -9.63 7.66
N ARG A 415 52.84 -9.84 8.93
CA ARG A 415 53.10 -11.18 9.46
C ARG A 415 51.86 -12.03 9.51
N VAL A 416 50.70 -11.43 9.87
CA VAL A 416 49.38 -12.10 9.82
C VAL A 416 49.06 -12.50 8.39
N ARG A 417 49.26 -11.59 7.41
CA ARG A 417 49.01 -11.86 5.98
C ARG A 417 49.86 -13.03 5.48
N GLN A 418 51.12 -13.12 5.91
CA GLN A 418 52.00 -14.24 5.57
C GLN A 418 51.52 -15.57 6.17
N ILE A 419 51.04 -15.55 7.42
CA ILE A 419 50.47 -16.74 8.08
C ILE A 419 49.22 -17.20 7.37
N GLU A 420 48.30 -16.27 7.08
CA GLU A 420 47.09 -16.52 6.34
C GLU A 420 47.36 -17.12 4.96
N ALA A 421 48.23 -16.51 4.16
CA ALA A 421 48.61 -17.00 2.84
C ALA A 421 49.22 -18.40 2.87
N LYS A 422 50.03 -18.67 3.89
CA LYS A 422 50.66 -20.01 4.11
C LYS A 422 49.59 -21.03 4.50
N ALA A 423 48.65 -20.68 5.38
CA ALA A 423 47.56 -21.55 5.80
C ALA A 423 46.63 -21.88 4.63
N LEU A 424 46.21 -20.88 3.88
CA LEU A 424 45.35 -21.05 2.69
C LEU A 424 46.07 -21.91 1.61
N ARG A 425 47.38 -21.75 1.42
CA ARG A 425 48.14 -22.60 0.48
C ARG A 425 48.15 -24.06 0.91
N LYS A 426 48.24 -24.32 2.22
CA LYS A 426 48.15 -25.69 2.77
C LYS A 426 46.75 -26.29 2.59
N LEU A 427 45.70 -25.47 2.71
CA LEU A 427 44.31 -25.92 2.50
C LEU A 427 43.99 -26.19 1.04
N ARG A 428 44.58 -25.46 0.09
CA ARG A 428 44.38 -25.69 -1.36
C ARG A 428 44.97 -27.02 -1.86
N HIS A 429 45.72 -27.74 -1.05
CA HIS A 429 46.28 -29.03 -1.45
C HIS A 429 45.17 -30.01 -1.83
N PRO A 430 45.24 -30.75 -2.99
CA PRO A 430 44.17 -31.58 -3.50
C PRO A 430 43.60 -32.60 -2.53
N LEU A 431 44.45 -33.18 -1.66
CA LEU A 431 44.00 -34.16 -0.67
C LEU A 431 43.09 -33.56 0.42
N ARG A 432 43.15 -32.24 0.66
CA ARG A 432 42.34 -31.54 1.67
C ARG A 432 41.16 -30.84 1.05
N SER A 433 41.34 -30.21 -0.11
CA SER A 433 40.27 -29.48 -0.81
C SER A 433 39.20 -30.43 -1.38
N ARG A 434 39.55 -31.71 -1.65
CA ARG A 434 38.57 -32.67 -2.20
C ARG A 434 37.35 -32.87 -1.29
N LYS A 435 37.55 -32.91 0.04
CA LYS A 435 36.47 -33.08 1.01
C LYS A 435 35.44 -31.90 1.00
N LEU A 436 35.90 -30.69 0.67
CA LEU A 436 35.03 -29.50 0.62
C LEU A 436 34.42 -29.26 -0.74
N ARG A 437 34.90 -29.96 -1.77
CA ARG A 437 34.46 -29.73 -3.15
C ARG A 437 33.00 -30.10 -3.37
N ASP A 438 32.52 -31.10 -2.64
CA ASP A 438 31.14 -31.59 -2.74
C ASP A 438 30.11 -30.60 -2.18
N TYR A 439 30.56 -29.52 -1.49
CA TYR A 439 29.73 -28.45 -0.96
C TYR A 439 29.79 -27.15 -1.77
N LEU A 440 30.58 -27.12 -2.86
CA LEU A 440 30.75 -25.98 -3.75
C LEU A 440 29.94 -26.13 -5.05
N ALA A 441 29.13 -27.19 -5.18
CA ALA A 441 28.30 -27.46 -6.34
C ALA A 441 26.96 -26.78 -6.25
#